data_c4a262ca75c73a8193274f51a0ebadc6
#
_entry.id   c4a262ca75c73a8193274f51a0ebadc6
#
_cell.length_a   1.000
_cell.length_b   1.000
_cell.length_c   1.000
_cell.angle_alpha   90.00
_cell.angle_beta   90.00
_cell.angle_gamma   90.00
#
_symmetry.space_group_name_H-M   'P 1'
#
loop_
_entity.id
_entity.type
_entity.pdbx_description
1 polymer ?
#
loop_
_entity_poly.entity_id
_entity_poly.type
_entity_poly.pdbx_seq_one_letter_code
_entity_poly.pdbx_strand_id
1 'polypeptide(L)'
;MSDIKLGCHVGMAGKDMFLASAREAASYGANVFMLYTGAPQNTRRKEIFELNIDAGWEYAHEHGINEIVVHAPYIINLANTVKPETYELAVEFLEKEIVRTAAMKSRILVLHPGSHVNAGEQAGIAQIVKGLNTVLNQNDDDVFIALETMAGKGSEIGRSFEELKAIYDGVDRKERLRVCFDTCHVNDAGYDIVNHYDEVFAEFDRVCLLYTSPSPRD
;
A
#
# COMPACT_ATOMS: atom_id res chain seq x y z
N MET A 1 2.67 19.02 18.36
CA MET A 1 3.11 17.64 18.18
C MET A 1 2.05 16.97 17.33
N SER A 2 2.39 16.44 16.18
CA SER A 2 1.43 15.62 15.45
C SER A 2 1.11 14.40 16.31
N ASP A 3 -0.17 14.15 16.59
CA ASP A 3 -0.57 12.98 17.36
C ASP A 3 -0.17 11.73 16.56
N ILE A 4 0.57 10.85 17.24
CA ILE A 4 0.98 9.56 16.63
C ILE A 4 -0.28 8.77 16.30
N LYS A 5 -0.41 8.33 15.05
CA LYS A 5 -1.43 7.40 14.62
C LYS A 5 -0.98 5.98 14.96
N LEU A 6 -1.72 5.32 15.82
CA LEU A 6 -1.42 3.95 16.25
C LEU A 6 -2.64 3.07 16.02
N GLY A 7 -2.44 1.94 15.36
CA GLY A 7 -3.54 1.09 14.99
C GLY A 7 -3.14 -0.33 14.62
N CYS A 8 -4.05 -1.03 13.99
CA CYS A 8 -3.89 -2.43 13.64
C CYS A 8 -4.52 -2.74 12.27
N HIS A 9 -4.19 -3.90 11.73
CA HIS A 9 -4.88 -4.45 10.59
C HIS A 9 -6.11 -5.23 11.08
N VAL A 10 -7.30 -4.89 10.55
CA VAL A 10 -8.57 -5.52 10.93
C VAL A 10 -9.26 -6.15 9.72
N GLY A 11 -10.14 -7.11 9.98
CA GLY A 11 -10.92 -7.74 8.93
C GLY A 11 -12.09 -6.87 8.47
N MET A 12 -12.51 -7.02 7.20
CA MET A 12 -13.75 -6.47 6.68
C MET A 12 -14.61 -7.60 6.14
N ALA A 13 -15.52 -8.12 6.96
CA ALA A 13 -16.28 -9.32 6.64
C ALA A 13 -17.71 -9.29 7.25
N GLY A 14 -18.46 -10.34 6.97
CA GLY A 14 -19.82 -10.50 7.48
C GLY A 14 -20.81 -9.54 6.81
N LYS A 15 -21.91 -9.26 7.50
CA LYS A 15 -22.98 -8.36 7.03
C LYS A 15 -22.69 -6.88 7.35
N ASP A 16 -21.89 -6.62 8.38
CA ASP A 16 -21.60 -5.27 8.86
C ASP A 16 -20.39 -4.64 8.14
N MET A 17 -19.56 -5.45 7.43
CA MET A 17 -18.45 -4.98 6.58
C MET A 17 -17.56 -3.93 7.27
N PHE A 18 -17.47 -2.71 6.76
CA PHE A 18 -16.64 -1.64 7.29
C PHE A 18 -17.03 -1.20 8.72
N LEU A 19 -18.32 -1.27 9.07
CA LEU A 19 -18.76 -1.02 10.44
C LEU A 19 -18.16 -2.05 11.42
N ALA A 20 -18.06 -3.33 11.01
CA ALA A 20 -17.40 -4.35 11.83
C ALA A 20 -15.90 -4.05 11.99
N SER A 21 -15.23 -3.61 10.94
CA SER A 21 -13.82 -3.19 11.00
C SER A 21 -13.61 -2.02 11.97
N ALA A 22 -14.46 -1.00 11.91
CA ALA A 22 -14.38 0.15 12.81
C ALA A 22 -14.59 -0.25 14.28
N ARG A 23 -15.54 -1.14 14.56
CA ARG A 23 -15.79 -1.69 15.91
C ARG A 23 -14.59 -2.48 16.42
N GLU A 24 -14.02 -3.32 15.58
CA GLU A 24 -12.85 -4.11 15.93
C GLU A 24 -11.66 -3.20 16.28
N ALA A 25 -11.32 -2.23 15.42
CA ALA A 25 -10.25 -1.28 15.65
C ALA A 25 -10.45 -0.47 16.94
N ALA A 26 -11.65 0.05 17.16
CA ALA A 26 -12.00 0.81 18.37
C ALA A 26 -11.84 -0.06 19.64
N SER A 27 -12.16 -1.35 19.58
CA SER A 27 -12.02 -2.28 20.71
C SER A 27 -10.56 -2.45 21.18
N TYR A 28 -9.60 -2.20 20.28
CA TYR A 28 -8.16 -2.21 20.59
C TYR A 28 -7.63 -0.83 21.01
N GLY A 29 -8.46 0.19 21.02
CA GLY A 29 -8.04 1.57 21.30
C GLY A 29 -7.25 2.23 20.14
N ALA A 30 -7.40 1.70 18.94
CA ALA A 30 -6.75 2.24 17.75
C ALA A 30 -7.35 3.61 17.36
N ASN A 31 -6.52 4.51 16.83
CA ASN A 31 -6.96 5.80 16.25
C ASN A 31 -6.76 5.87 14.72
N VAL A 32 -6.26 4.79 14.13
CA VAL A 32 -6.16 4.49 12.69
C VAL A 32 -6.24 2.98 12.52
N PHE A 33 -6.68 2.49 11.38
CA PHE A 33 -6.59 1.05 11.08
C PHE A 33 -6.38 0.79 9.59
N MET A 34 -5.88 -0.41 9.29
CA MET A 34 -5.68 -0.91 7.95
C MET A 34 -6.66 -2.04 7.66
N LEU A 35 -7.08 -2.17 6.40
CA LEU A 35 -7.94 -3.26 5.94
C LEU A 35 -7.74 -3.57 4.45
N TYR A 36 -8.23 -4.73 4.02
CA TYR A 36 -8.46 -5.05 2.62
C TYR A 36 -9.91 -4.74 2.23
N THR A 37 -10.15 -4.22 1.02
CA THR A 37 -11.52 -3.95 0.54
C THR A 37 -12.29 -5.21 0.14
N GLY A 38 -11.68 -6.38 0.28
CA GLY A 38 -12.21 -7.72 0.03
C GLY A 38 -11.15 -8.77 0.33
N ALA A 39 -11.42 -10.04 0.03
CA ALA A 39 -10.46 -11.11 0.30
C ALA A 39 -9.14 -10.89 -0.49
N PRO A 40 -7.97 -10.87 0.18
CA PRO A 40 -6.71 -10.50 -0.47
C PRO A 40 -6.18 -11.56 -1.45
N GLN A 41 -6.72 -12.79 -1.42
CA GLN A 41 -6.25 -13.92 -2.22
C GLN A 41 -7.06 -14.13 -3.51
N ASN A 42 -8.11 -13.34 -3.75
CA ASN A 42 -8.95 -13.53 -4.93
C ASN A 42 -9.50 -12.21 -5.49
N THR A 43 -10.15 -12.32 -6.65
CA THR A 43 -10.72 -11.17 -7.37
C THR A 43 -12.15 -10.84 -6.98
N ARG A 44 -12.77 -11.58 -6.07
CA ARG A 44 -14.17 -11.34 -5.69
C ARG A 44 -14.26 -10.09 -4.85
N ARG A 45 -15.13 -9.17 -5.25
CA ARG A 45 -15.40 -7.94 -4.53
C ARG A 45 -16.91 -7.75 -4.41
N LYS A 46 -17.36 -7.37 -3.22
CA LYS A 46 -18.71 -6.84 -3.06
C LYS A 46 -18.80 -5.47 -3.71
N GLU A 47 -19.99 -5.08 -4.11
CA GLU A 47 -20.23 -3.74 -4.61
C GLU A 47 -19.97 -2.69 -3.49
N ILE A 48 -19.54 -1.50 -3.88
CA ILE A 48 -19.15 -0.46 -2.91
C ILE A 48 -20.29 -0.12 -1.97
N PHE A 49 -21.53 -0.07 -2.47
CA PHE A 49 -22.73 0.22 -1.64
C PHE A 49 -23.04 -0.87 -0.59
N GLU A 50 -22.47 -2.07 -0.75
CA GLU A 50 -22.61 -3.16 0.22
C GLU A 50 -21.59 -3.11 1.37
N LEU A 51 -20.61 -2.18 1.30
CA LEU A 51 -19.50 -2.12 2.25
C LEU A 51 -19.87 -1.44 3.58
N ASN A 52 -21.07 -0.88 3.69
CA ASN A 52 -21.58 -0.21 4.89
C ASN A 52 -20.66 0.95 5.36
N ILE A 53 -20.19 1.75 4.41
CA ILE A 53 -19.15 2.76 4.60
C ILE A 53 -19.60 3.88 5.54
N ASP A 54 -20.81 4.43 5.33
CA ASP A 54 -21.27 5.58 6.10
C ASP A 54 -21.47 5.24 7.57
N ALA A 55 -22.14 4.11 7.89
CA ALA A 55 -22.29 3.66 9.26
C ALA A 55 -20.93 3.32 9.92
N GLY A 56 -19.99 2.79 9.15
CA GLY A 56 -18.63 2.53 9.64
C GLY A 56 -17.89 3.80 10.00
N TRP A 57 -17.99 4.86 9.18
CA TRP A 57 -17.38 6.16 9.46
C TRP A 57 -18.06 6.90 10.61
N GLU A 58 -19.38 6.85 10.72
CA GLU A 58 -20.09 7.39 11.86
C GLU A 58 -19.53 6.82 13.17
N TYR A 59 -19.49 5.49 13.27
CA TYR A 59 -18.94 4.80 14.44
C TYR A 59 -17.44 5.12 14.67
N ALA A 60 -16.63 5.13 13.61
CA ALA A 60 -15.21 5.43 13.70
C ALA A 60 -14.94 6.83 14.28
N HIS A 61 -15.66 7.85 13.77
CA HIS A 61 -15.52 9.24 14.24
C HIS A 61 -15.95 9.39 15.71
N GLU A 62 -17.02 8.73 16.14
CA GLU A 62 -17.45 8.72 17.55
C GLU A 62 -16.37 8.14 18.49
N HIS A 63 -15.48 7.28 17.95
CA HIS A 63 -14.38 6.64 18.71
C HIS A 63 -12.99 7.25 18.41
N GLY A 64 -12.95 8.43 17.80
CA GLY A 64 -11.70 9.16 17.56
C GLY A 64 -10.86 8.64 16.40
N ILE A 65 -11.40 7.75 15.56
CA ILE A 65 -10.75 7.22 14.36
C ILE A 65 -11.14 8.09 13.17
N ASN A 66 -10.18 8.80 12.58
CA ASN A 66 -10.43 9.74 11.49
C ASN A 66 -9.70 9.36 10.19
N GLU A 67 -8.89 8.32 10.21
CA GLU A 67 -8.12 7.85 9.06
C GLU A 67 -8.12 6.34 8.99
N ILE A 68 -8.06 5.82 7.78
CA ILE A 68 -7.81 4.41 7.50
C ILE A 68 -6.78 4.28 6.39
N VAL A 69 -6.14 3.13 6.34
CA VAL A 69 -5.24 2.71 5.27
C VAL A 69 -5.85 1.49 4.59
N VAL A 70 -5.86 1.49 3.27
CA VAL A 70 -6.27 0.32 2.50
C VAL A 70 -5.03 -0.42 2.02
N HIS A 71 -5.05 -1.74 2.09
CA HIS A 71 -4.00 -2.58 1.55
C HIS A 71 -4.50 -3.28 0.28
N ALA A 72 -3.72 -3.20 -0.78
CA ALA A 72 -4.00 -3.87 -2.05
C ALA A 72 -3.89 -5.39 -1.90
N PRO A 73 -4.72 -6.19 -2.61
CA PRO A 73 -4.67 -7.65 -2.52
C PRO A 73 -3.39 -8.23 -3.12
N TYR A 74 -2.92 -9.34 -2.58
CA TYR A 74 -1.71 -10.04 -3.01
C TYR A 74 -1.73 -10.54 -4.45
N ILE A 75 -2.89 -10.59 -5.08
CA ILE A 75 -3.02 -11.00 -6.47
C ILE A 75 -2.48 -9.96 -7.46
N ILE A 76 -2.29 -8.72 -7.02
CA ILE A 76 -1.70 -7.66 -7.85
C ILE A 76 -0.20 -7.88 -7.94
N ASN A 77 0.28 -8.32 -9.10
CA ASN A 77 1.69 -8.48 -9.40
C ASN A 77 2.06 -7.70 -10.66
N LEU A 78 2.42 -6.43 -10.47
CA LEU A 78 2.82 -5.54 -11.56
C LEU A 78 4.19 -5.89 -12.15
N ALA A 79 5.01 -6.68 -11.46
CA ALA A 79 6.36 -7.05 -11.91
C ALA A 79 6.38 -8.25 -12.87
N ASN A 80 5.23 -8.88 -13.12
CA ASN A 80 5.19 -10.10 -13.94
C ASN A 80 5.34 -9.78 -15.43
N THR A 81 6.50 -10.14 -15.99
CA THR A 81 6.80 -10.00 -17.43
C THR A 81 6.62 -11.32 -18.19
N VAL A 82 6.38 -12.44 -17.49
CA VAL A 82 6.32 -13.79 -18.07
C VAL A 82 4.93 -14.13 -18.57
N LYS A 83 3.90 -13.65 -17.86
CA LYS A 83 2.49 -13.92 -18.16
C LYS A 83 1.75 -12.60 -18.37
N PRO A 84 1.55 -12.20 -19.64
CA PRO A 84 0.86 -10.94 -19.97
C PRO A 84 -0.52 -10.81 -19.31
N GLU A 85 -1.28 -11.90 -19.28
CA GLU A 85 -2.60 -11.94 -18.68
C GLU A 85 -2.60 -11.66 -17.17
N THR A 86 -1.54 -12.07 -16.46
CA THR A 86 -1.39 -11.77 -15.03
C THR A 86 -1.08 -10.29 -14.81
N TYR A 87 -0.26 -9.71 -15.68
CA TYR A 87 0.04 -8.29 -15.64
C TYR A 87 -1.19 -7.44 -15.97
N GLU A 88 -1.93 -7.76 -17.01
CA GLU A 88 -3.15 -7.06 -17.40
C GLU A 88 -4.19 -7.10 -16.27
N LEU A 89 -4.38 -8.27 -15.65
CA LEU A 89 -5.22 -8.41 -14.47
C LEU A 89 -4.73 -7.55 -13.30
N ALA A 90 -3.42 -7.47 -13.07
CA ALA A 90 -2.85 -6.67 -12.00
C ALA A 90 -3.10 -5.17 -12.21
N VAL A 91 -2.97 -4.67 -13.44
CA VAL A 91 -3.26 -3.27 -13.81
C VAL A 91 -4.75 -2.96 -13.61
N GLU A 92 -5.64 -3.79 -14.16
CA GLU A 92 -7.09 -3.65 -14.00
C GLU A 92 -7.51 -3.66 -12.53
N PHE A 93 -6.89 -4.55 -11.75
CA PHE A 93 -7.24 -4.70 -10.34
C PHE A 93 -6.72 -3.55 -9.48
N LEU A 94 -5.53 -3.02 -9.79
CA LEU A 94 -4.99 -1.84 -9.12
C LEU A 94 -5.90 -0.61 -9.36
N GLU A 95 -6.35 -0.41 -10.58
CA GLU A 95 -7.29 0.66 -10.90
C GLU A 95 -8.59 0.53 -10.07
N LYS A 96 -9.17 -0.67 -10.02
CA LYS A 96 -10.35 -0.94 -9.18
C LYS A 96 -10.10 -0.68 -7.70
N GLU A 97 -8.94 -1.07 -7.17
CA GLU A 97 -8.61 -0.85 -5.76
C GLU A 97 -8.39 0.63 -5.43
N ILE A 98 -7.87 1.45 -6.35
CA ILE A 98 -7.80 2.91 -6.18
C ILE A 98 -9.21 3.51 -6.05
N VAL A 99 -10.12 3.17 -6.96
CA VAL A 99 -11.53 3.62 -6.90
C VAL A 99 -12.20 3.19 -5.59
N ARG A 100 -11.97 1.95 -5.15
CA ARG A 100 -12.50 1.44 -3.89
C ARG A 100 -11.91 2.15 -2.68
N THR A 101 -10.60 2.43 -2.71
CA THR A 101 -9.90 3.18 -1.66
C THR A 101 -10.46 4.59 -1.52
N ALA A 102 -10.67 5.28 -2.64
CA ALA A 102 -11.31 6.60 -2.65
C ALA A 102 -12.76 6.53 -2.10
N ALA A 103 -13.54 5.54 -2.52
CA ALA A 103 -14.91 5.33 -2.01
C ALA A 103 -14.94 5.05 -0.50
N MET A 104 -13.93 4.35 0.03
CA MET A 104 -13.73 4.13 1.46
C MET A 104 -13.29 5.40 2.21
N LYS A 105 -13.14 6.53 1.51
CA LYS A 105 -12.62 7.80 2.04
C LYS A 105 -11.19 7.68 2.61
N SER A 106 -10.40 6.72 2.12
CA SER A 106 -8.97 6.59 2.39
C SER A 106 -8.17 7.28 1.29
N ARG A 107 -7.05 7.86 1.67
CA ARG A 107 -6.08 8.45 0.74
C ARG A 107 -4.85 7.58 0.51
N ILE A 108 -4.73 6.43 1.18
CA ILE A 108 -3.54 5.57 1.12
C ILE A 108 -3.94 4.16 0.72
N LEU A 109 -3.33 3.68 -0.36
CA LEU A 109 -3.38 2.30 -0.82
C LEU A 109 -1.98 1.71 -0.75
N VAL A 110 -1.73 0.82 0.21
CA VAL A 110 -0.46 0.07 0.31
C VAL A 110 -0.41 -0.98 -0.78
N LEU A 111 0.71 -1.07 -1.48
CA LEU A 111 0.91 -1.98 -2.60
C LEU A 111 2.25 -2.70 -2.48
N HIS A 112 2.23 -4.03 -2.48
CA HIS A 112 3.43 -4.83 -2.76
C HIS A 112 3.87 -4.57 -4.20
N PRO A 113 5.12 -4.18 -4.47
CA PRO A 113 5.56 -3.90 -5.86
C PRO A 113 5.36 -5.09 -6.80
N GLY A 114 5.59 -6.31 -6.30
CA GLY A 114 5.38 -7.54 -7.05
C GLY A 114 6.62 -8.41 -7.14
N SER A 115 6.53 -9.45 -7.96
CA SER A 115 7.59 -10.44 -8.17
C SER A 115 7.88 -10.60 -9.65
N HIS A 116 9.17 -10.55 -10.04
CA HIS A 116 9.61 -10.62 -11.43
C HIS A 116 9.59 -12.05 -12.03
N VAL A 117 9.22 -13.05 -11.25
CA VAL A 117 9.03 -14.45 -11.70
C VAL A 117 10.22 -14.96 -12.55
N ASN A 118 11.45 -14.76 -12.05
CA ASN A 118 12.72 -15.12 -12.67
C ASN A 118 13.07 -14.37 -13.98
N ALA A 119 12.34 -13.32 -14.34
CA ALA A 119 12.68 -12.49 -15.52
C ALA A 119 13.82 -11.48 -15.26
N GLY A 120 14.19 -11.33 -14.00
CA GLY A 120 15.23 -10.39 -13.56
C GLY A 120 14.64 -9.09 -12.98
N GLU A 121 15.38 -8.54 -12.03
CA GLU A 121 15.00 -7.36 -11.24
C GLU A 121 14.66 -6.14 -12.13
N GLN A 122 15.58 -5.80 -13.04
CA GLN A 122 15.39 -4.64 -13.92
C GLN A 122 14.15 -4.75 -14.81
N ALA A 123 13.88 -5.97 -15.35
CA ALA A 123 12.70 -6.21 -16.15
C ALA A 123 11.41 -6.06 -15.31
N GLY A 124 11.44 -6.56 -14.07
CA GLY A 124 10.33 -6.42 -13.14
C GLY A 124 10.08 -4.96 -12.73
N ILE A 125 11.13 -4.20 -12.41
CA ILE A 125 11.04 -2.76 -12.08
C ILE A 125 10.43 -1.99 -13.26
N ALA A 126 10.92 -2.21 -14.49
CA ALA A 126 10.39 -1.56 -15.68
C ALA A 126 8.90 -1.88 -15.89
N GLN A 127 8.48 -3.12 -15.60
CA GLN A 127 7.10 -3.53 -15.73
C GLN A 127 6.19 -2.90 -14.64
N ILE A 128 6.69 -2.78 -13.39
CA ILE A 128 6.00 -2.05 -12.31
C ILE A 128 5.78 -0.58 -12.72
N VAL A 129 6.84 0.09 -13.17
CA VAL A 129 6.78 1.49 -13.62
C VAL A 129 5.75 1.67 -14.73
N LYS A 130 5.75 0.77 -15.73
CA LYS A 130 4.75 0.78 -16.80
C LYS A 130 3.32 0.65 -16.25
N GLY A 131 3.09 -0.27 -15.31
CA GLY A 131 1.77 -0.48 -14.70
C GLY A 131 1.31 0.71 -13.90
N LEU A 132 2.18 1.26 -13.06
CA LEU A 132 1.89 2.45 -12.26
C LEU A 132 1.58 3.67 -13.14
N ASN A 133 2.38 3.91 -14.19
CA ASN A 133 2.12 5.00 -15.13
C ASN A 133 0.80 4.79 -15.86
N THR A 134 0.47 3.56 -16.27
CA THR A 134 -0.81 3.27 -16.92
C THR A 134 -1.98 3.66 -16.02
N VAL A 135 -1.96 3.23 -14.77
CA VAL A 135 -3.08 3.46 -13.84
C VAL A 135 -3.14 4.91 -13.36
N LEU A 136 -2.01 5.49 -12.95
CA LEU A 136 -1.97 6.83 -12.39
C LEU A 136 -2.25 7.93 -13.42
N ASN A 137 -1.88 7.73 -14.70
CA ASN A 137 -2.17 8.69 -15.76
C ASN A 137 -3.65 8.69 -16.21
N GLN A 138 -4.40 7.63 -15.85
CA GLN A 138 -5.82 7.49 -16.18
C GLN A 138 -6.75 7.76 -14.99
N ASN A 139 -6.20 7.89 -13.79
CA ASN A 139 -6.96 8.02 -12.55
C ASN A 139 -6.57 9.29 -11.78
N ASP A 140 -7.56 10.14 -11.52
CA ASP A 140 -7.40 11.41 -10.79
C ASP A 140 -7.95 11.39 -9.35
N ASP A 141 -8.34 10.21 -8.83
CA ASP A 141 -8.72 10.07 -7.43
C ASP A 141 -7.56 10.50 -6.52
N ASP A 142 -7.88 11.19 -5.42
CA ASP A 142 -6.87 11.66 -4.44
C ASP A 142 -6.40 10.50 -3.55
N VAL A 143 -5.78 9.50 -4.17
CA VAL A 143 -5.23 8.31 -3.51
C VAL A 143 -3.74 8.22 -3.80
N PHE A 144 -2.94 8.07 -2.76
CA PHE A 144 -1.51 7.78 -2.84
C PHE A 144 -1.30 6.27 -2.86
N ILE A 145 -0.41 5.79 -3.73
CA ILE A 145 0.07 4.41 -3.71
C ILE A 145 1.32 4.37 -2.83
N ALA A 146 1.24 3.69 -1.70
CA ALA A 146 2.36 3.47 -0.81
C ALA A 146 3.03 2.13 -1.16
N LEU A 147 4.17 2.19 -1.84
CA LEU A 147 4.96 1.01 -2.17
C LEU A 147 5.55 0.42 -0.89
N GLU A 148 5.31 -0.85 -0.64
CA GLU A 148 5.80 -1.51 0.58
C GLU A 148 7.23 -2.01 0.41
N THR A 149 8.04 -1.84 1.46
CA THR A 149 9.34 -2.51 1.56
C THR A 149 9.13 -4.00 1.70
N MET A 150 9.85 -4.83 0.92
CA MET A 150 9.65 -6.27 0.82
C MET A 150 10.81 -7.06 1.40
N ALA A 151 10.51 -8.29 1.85
CA ALA A 151 11.51 -9.21 2.39
C ALA A 151 12.46 -9.79 1.32
N GLY A 152 12.09 -9.70 0.04
CA GLY A 152 12.88 -10.26 -1.06
C GLY A 152 12.77 -11.77 -1.19
N LYS A 153 11.66 -12.34 -0.73
CA LYS A 153 11.42 -13.79 -0.85
C LYS A 153 11.22 -14.20 -2.31
N GLY A 154 12.01 -15.16 -2.77
CA GLY A 154 11.97 -15.63 -4.15
C GLY A 154 12.45 -14.55 -5.12
N SER A 155 11.53 -13.92 -5.86
CA SER A 155 11.80 -12.89 -6.86
C SER A 155 10.99 -11.59 -6.59
N GLU A 156 10.67 -11.32 -5.33
CA GLU A 156 10.03 -10.07 -4.92
C GLU A 156 10.93 -8.86 -5.19
N ILE A 157 10.32 -7.77 -5.62
CA ILE A 157 10.94 -6.46 -5.81
C ILE A 157 10.53 -5.53 -4.66
N GLY A 158 11.43 -4.62 -4.27
CA GLY A 158 11.25 -3.72 -3.14
C GLY A 158 11.99 -4.18 -1.88
N ARG A 159 12.90 -5.15 -2.03
CA ARG A 159 13.75 -5.65 -0.94
C ARG A 159 14.86 -4.68 -0.55
N SER A 160 15.29 -3.84 -1.47
CA SER A 160 16.24 -2.77 -1.18
C SER A 160 15.61 -1.39 -1.40
N PHE A 161 16.14 -0.39 -0.73
CA PHE A 161 15.68 0.99 -0.89
C PHE A 161 15.95 1.51 -2.30
N GLU A 162 17.04 1.04 -2.94
CA GLU A 162 17.40 1.35 -4.33
C GLU A 162 16.37 0.81 -5.33
N GLU A 163 15.80 -0.38 -5.10
CA GLU A 163 14.74 -0.93 -5.94
C GLU A 163 13.48 -0.04 -5.88
N LEU A 164 13.07 0.39 -4.67
CA LEU A 164 11.94 1.32 -4.51
C LEU A 164 12.25 2.68 -5.17
N LYS A 165 13.47 3.17 -4.99
CA LYS A 165 13.93 4.41 -5.65
C LYS A 165 13.87 4.31 -7.17
N ALA A 166 14.32 3.18 -7.74
CA ALA A 166 14.27 2.96 -9.18
C ALA A 166 12.83 2.95 -9.73
N ILE A 167 11.88 2.37 -8.99
CA ILE A 167 10.46 2.43 -9.34
C ILE A 167 9.97 3.89 -9.33
N TYR A 168 10.25 4.61 -8.25
CA TYR A 168 9.85 6.01 -8.09
C TYR A 168 10.38 6.88 -9.23
N ASP A 169 11.67 6.76 -9.57
CA ASP A 169 12.29 7.59 -10.59
C ASP A 169 11.66 7.39 -11.97
N GLY A 170 11.14 6.19 -12.24
CA GLY A 170 10.48 5.86 -13.50
C GLY A 170 9.00 6.25 -13.58
N VAL A 171 8.36 6.58 -12.46
CA VAL A 171 6.93 6.95 -12.45
C VAL A 171 6.76 8.44 -12.79
N ASP A 172 5.81 8.74 -13.68
CA ASP A 172 5.54 10.12 -14.15
C ASP A 172 4.94 10.97 -13.03
N ARG A 173 3.91 10.44 -12.34
CA ARG A 173 3.16 11.11 -11.26
C ARG A 173 3.73 10.76 -9.89
N LYS A 174 4.97 11.15 -9.64
CA LYS A 174 5.73 10.86 -8.41
C LYS A 174 5.05 11.38 -7.15
N GLU A 175 4.36 12.49 -7.24
CA GLU A 175 3.59 13.08 -6.16
C GLU A 175 2.49 12.16 -5.60
N ARG A 176 2.06 11.17 -6.40
CA ARG A 176 1.08 10.14 -6.02
C ARG A 176 1.70 8.92 -5.32
N LEU A 177 3.03 8.85 -5.22
CA LEU A 177 3.72 7.75 -4.56
C LEU A 177 4.10 8.07 -3.12
N ARG A 178 4.06 7.04 -2.29
CA ARG A 178 4.56 7.01 -0.90
C ARG A 178 5.29 5.68 -0.68
N VAL A 179 5.89 5.52 0.48
CA VAL A 179 6.48 4.24 0.91
C VAL A 179 5.78 3.78 2.18
N CYS A 180 5.43 2.51 2.22
CA CYS A 180 5.06 1.79 3.42
C CYS A 180 6.30 1.05 3.94
N PHE A 181 6.83 1.47 5.08
CA PHE A 181 8.02 0.87 5.67
C PHE A 181 7.59 -0.27 6.62
N ASP A 182 7.71 -1.52 6.16
CA ASP A 182 7.47 -2.70 6.98
C ASP A 182 8.77 -3.15 7.66
N THR A 183 8.82 -3.04 8.98
CA THR A 183 10.03 -3.36 9.77
C THR A 183 10.40 -4.83 9.73
N CYS A 184 9.40 -5.73 9.63
CA CYS A 184 9.62 -7.17 9.47
C CYS A 184 10.29 -7.47 8.12
N HIS A 185 9.74 -6.90 7.05
CA HIS A 185 10.27 -7.10 5.70
C HIS A 185 11.68 -6.53 5.57
N VAL A 186 11.93 -5.34 6.10
CA VAL A 186 13.27 -4.71 6.09
C VAL A 186 14.28 -5.58 6.83
N ASN A 187 13.92 -6.10 8.00
CA ASN A 187 14.79 -7.02 8.74
C ASN A 187 15.06 -8.32 7.96
N ASP A 188 14.02 -8.93 7.38
CA ASP A 188 14.14 -10.15 6.57
C ASP A 188 14.96 -9.92 5.29
N ALA A 189 14.94 -8.70 4.74
CA ALA A 189 15.75 -8.30 3.59
C ALA A 189 17.25 -8.14 3.92
N GLY A 190 17.61 -8.16 5.20
CA GLY A 190 19.00 -8.13 5.67
C GLY A 190 19.44 -6.80 6.29
N TYR A 191 18.54 -5.84 6.43
CA TYR A 191 18.81 -4.62 7.20
C TYR A 191 18.66 -4.92 8.71
N ASP A 192 19.70 -4.77 9.48
CA ASP A 192 19.66 -5.03 10.93
C ASP A 192 18.96 -3.89 11.70
N ILE A 193 17.64 -3.81 11.55
CA ILE A 193 16.83 -2.79 12.20
C ILE A 193 16.76 -2.95 13.72
N VAL A 194 17.11 -4.11 14.23
CA VAL A 194 17.07 -4.42 15.68
C VAL A 194 18.25 -3.77 16.39
N ASN A 195 19.46 -3.88 15.84
CA ASN A 195 20.69 -3.39 16.46
C ASN A 195 21.18 -2.07 15.86
N HIS A 196 20.77 -1.72 14.63
CA HIS A 196 21.25 -0.58 13.85
C HIS A 196 20.09 0.27 13.32
N TYR A 197 19.09 0.53 14.17
CA TYR A 197 17.86 1.27 13.81
C TYR A 197 18.16 2.62 13.14
N ASP A 198 18.99 3.45 13.78
CA ASP A 198 19.28 4.80 13.30
C ASP A 198 20.02 4.79 11.95
N GLU A 199 20.95 3.84 11.74
CA GLU A 199 21.69 3.69 10.48
C GLU A 199 20.77 3.25 9.35
N VAL A 200 19.85 2.30 9.60
CA VAL A 200 18.88 1.83 8.60
C VAL A 200 17.93 2.96 8.20
N PHE A 201 17.43 3.73 9.15
CA PHE A 201 16.58 4.88 8.84
C PHE A 201 17.33 6.00 8.15
N ALA A 202 18.60 6.26 8.53
CA ALA A 202 19.45 7.23 7.83
C ALA A 202 19.72 6.80 6.37
N GLU A 203 19.92 5.51 6.12
CA GLU A 203 20.06 4.96 4.76
C GLU A 203 18.75 5.09 3.99
N PHE A 204 17.61 4.72 4.59
CA PHE A 204 16.30 4.88 3.99
C PHE A 204 16.04 6.35 3.60
N ASP A 205 16.28 7.29 4.52
CA ASP A 205 16.14 8.71 4.26
C ASP A 205 17.06 9.16 3.13
N ARG A 206 18.32 8.76 3.14
CA ARG A 206 19.30 9.11 2.09
C ARG A 206 18.87 8.63 0.70
N VAL A 207 18.30 7.43 0.61
CA VAL A 207 17.91 6.83 -0.67
C VAL A 207 16.51 7.29 -1.08
N CYS A 208 15.56 7.34 -0.14
CA CYS A 208 14.13 7.55 -0.38
C CYS A 208 13.61 8.94 0.03
N LEU A 209 14.48 9.90 0.37
CA LEU A 209 14.11 11.28 0.78
C LEU A 209 13.10 11.98 -0.16
N LEU A 210 13.04 11.54 -1.40
CA LEU A 210 12.07 12.04 -2.38
C LEU A 210 10.63 11.63 -2.09
N TYR A 211 10.40 10.72 -1.13
CA TYR A 211 9.08 10.18 -0.80
C TYR A 211 8.48 10.80 0.46
N THR A 212 9.29 11.40 1.29
CA THR A 212 8.77 12.10 2.45
C THR A 212 8.17 13.42 1.99
N SER A 213 6.99 13.75 2.48
CA SER A 213 6.36 15.07 2.33
C SER A 213 7.37 16.19 2.51
N PRO A 214 7.19 17.34 1.85
CA PRO A 214 8.04 18.48 2.10
C PRO A 214 8.22 18.66 3.61
N SER A 215 9.48 18.72 4.02
CA SER A 215 9.85 18.91 5.41
C SER A 215 9.11 20.15 5.93
N PRO A 216 8.57 20.14 7.17
CA PRO A 216 8.01 21.35 7.75
C PRO A 216 9.06 22.45 8.00
N ARG A 217 10.20 22.40 7.33
CA ARG A 217 11.30 23.35 7.43
C ARG A 217 11.47 24.27 6.22
N ASP A 218 10.58 24.17 5.21
CA ASP A 218 10.55 25.12 4.08
C ASP A 218 9.36 26.07 4.20
#